data_3c42120936d450cf56c72c31e2393869
#
_entry.id   3c42120936d450cf56c72c31e2393869
#
_cell.length_a   1.000
_cell.length_b   1.000
_cell.length_c   1.000
_cell.angle_alpha   90.00
_cell.angle_beta   90.00
_cell.angle_gamma   90.00
#
_symmetry.space_group_name_H-M   'P 1'
#
loop_
_entity.id
_entity.type
_entity.pdbx_description
1 polymer ?
#
loop_
_entity_poly.entity_id
_entity_poly.type
_entity_poly.pdbx_seq_one_letter_code
_entity_poly.pdbx_strand_id
1 'polypeptide(L)'
;MKNSNKRSKADSSLSQEAVKKPKLLVDPSKDYLKFDTGKSTFESFIGNEIGLEKFLADYWEKKPLFIQRNENEKWVEYVKTLFSLDQLKEIIKINNLKYGQDLNLCKLVNDKKKNFNKNGSVKLDHVTKCFEKDSATIQFHQPQRFSDQLWRLIEKFECYFNNLVGSNIYITPDDSQGLPVLIKTFFLYIN
;
A
#
# COMPACT_ATOMS: atom_id res chain seq x y z
N MET A 1 20.36 -43.10 -45.79
CA MET A 1 19.10 -43.01 -45.03
C MET A 1 19.09 -41.71 -44.23
N LYS A 2 18.32 -40.72 -44.66
CA LYS A 2 18.24 -39.39 -44.02
C LYS A 2 16.97 -39.37 -43.15
N ASN A 3 17.12 -39.26 -41.84
CA ASN A 3 16.00 -39.03 -40.91
C ASN A 3 15.89 -37.54 -40.64
N SER A 4 14.82 -36.94 -41.14
CA SER A 4 14.42 -35.55 -40.90
C SER A 4 13.53 -35.49 -39.66
N ASN A 5 14.04 -34.91 -38.58
CA ASN A 5 13.25 -34.57 -37.38
C ASN A 5 12.49 -33.24 -37.62
N LYS A 6 11.21 -33.32 -37.88
CA LYS A 6 10.29 -32.19 -37.81
C LYS A 6 10.00 -31.85 -36.33
N ARG A 7 10.52 -30.72 -35.85
CA ARG A 7 10.07 -30.10 -34.60
C ARG A 7 8.79 -29.31 -34.90
N SER A 8 7.68 -29.72 -34.30
CA SER A 8 6.45 -28.96 -34.26
C SER A 8 6.62 -27.71 -33.39
N LYS A 9 6.37 -26.54 -33.97
CA LYS A 9 6.21 -25.29 -33.22
C LYS A 9 4.88 -25.37 -32.48
N ALA A 10 4.93 -25.38 -31.15
CA ALA A 10 3.77 -25.16 -30.33
C ALA A 10 3.48 -23.64 -30.33
N ASP A 11 2.32 -23.30 -30.85
CA ASP A 11 1.75 -21.96 -30.89
C ASP A 11 1.34 -21.60 -29.47
N SER A 12 2.09 -20.71 -28.80
CA SER A 12 1.75 -20.16 -27.49
C SER A 12 1.00 -18.84 -27.67
N SER A 13 -0.25 -18.90 -28.10
CA SER A 13 -1.19 -17.80 -27.99
C SER A 13 -1.79 -17.78 -26.59
N LEU A 14 -1.05 -17.30 -25.59
CA LEU A 14 -1.61 -16.87 -24.33
C LEU A 14 -2.32 -15.54 -24.58
N SER A 15 -3.65 -15.62 -24.73
CA SER A 15 -4.53 -14.49 -24.72
C SER A 15 -4.35 -13.71 -23.42
N GLN A 16 -3.86 -12.47 -23.52
CA GLN A 16 -3.91 -11.51 -22.43
C GLN A 16 -5.39 -11.25 -22.12
N GLU A 17 -5.94 -11.95 -21.14
CA GLU A 17 -7.20 -11.56 -20.54
C GLU A 17 -7.01 -10.15 -19.95
N ALA A 18 -7.69 -9.18 -20.58
CA ALA A 18 -7.76 -7.83 -20.06
C ALA A 18 -8.27 -7.86 -18.63
N VAL A 19 -7.42 -7.50 -17.67
CA VAL A 19 -7.78 -7.39 -16.26
C VAL A 19 -8.96 -6.43 -16.18
N LYS A 20 -10.17 -6.95 -15.99
CA LYS A 20 -11.38 -6.15 -15.82
C LYS A 20 -11.15 -5.25 -14.61
N LYS A 21 -11.22 -3.92 -14.84
CA LYS A 21 -11.18 -2.94 -13.73
C LYS A 21 -12.19 -3.38 -12.67
N PRO A 22 -11.80 -3.41 -11.38
CA PRO A 22 -12.72 -3.81 -10.32
C PRO A 22 -13.94 -2.87 -10.34
N LYS A 23 -15.13 -3.45 -10.24
CA LYS A 23 -16.39 -2.67 -10.21
C LYS A 23 -16.38 -1.83 -8.94
N LEU A 24 -16.64 -0.53 -9.08
CA LEU A 24 -16.82 0.37 -7.94
C LEU A 24 -17.95 -0.19 -7.06
N LEU A 25 -17.63 -0.56 -5.82
CA LEU A 25 -18.58 -1.20 -4.89
C LEU A 25 -19.27 -0.18 -3.97
N VAL A 26 -18.74 1.03 -3.91
CA VAL A 26 -19.23 2.11 -3.05
C VAL A 26 -19.50 3.33 -3.94
N ASP A 27 -20.68 3.92 -3.79
CA ASP A 27 -21.01 5.22 -4.38
C ASP A 27 -20.30 6.32 -3.57
N PRO A 28 -19.34 7.05 -4.15
CA PRO A 28 -18.58 8.07 -3.42
C PRO A 28 -19.46 9.19 -2.84
N SER A 29 -20.63 9.44 -3.43
CA SER A 29 -21.58 10.45 -2.95
C SER A 29 -22.30 10.05 -1.68
N LYS A 30 -22.36 8.75 -1.38
CA LYS A 30 -22.98 8.16 -0.18
C LYS A 30 -21.97 7.77 0.90
N ASP A 31 -20.67 7.93 0.63
CA ASP A 31 -19.60 7.56 1.54
C ASP A 31 -19.49 8.60 2.66
N TYR A 32 -20.14 8.31 3.79
CA TYR A 32 -20.19 9.21 4.92
C TYR A 32 -18.99 9.01 5.84
N LEU A 33 -17.95 9.82 5.66
CA LEU A 33 -16.69 9.69 6.40
C LEU A 33 -16.77 10.30 7.80
N LYS A 34 -16.49 9.48 8.81
CA LYS A 34 -16.35 9.87 10.23
C LYS A 34 -15.08 9.28 10.82
N PHE A 35 -14.32 10.10 11.53
CA PHE A 35 -13.05 9.70 12.13
C PHE A 35 -13.00 9.91 13.65
N ASP A 36 -14.15 9.95 14.31
CA ASP A 36 -14.25 10.29 15.74
C ASP A 36 -13.91 9.10 16.63
N THR A 37 -14.46 7.92 16.33
CA THR A 37 -14.27 6.69 17.09
C THR A 37 -13.55 5.62 16.27
N GLY A 38 -13.03 4.58 16.92
CA GLY A 38 -12.43 3.43 16.22
C GLY A 38 -13.40 2.77 15.25
N LYS A 39 -14.66 2.56 15.67
CA LYS A 39 -15.71 1.99 14.83
C LYS A 39 -15.97 2.87 13.61
N SER A 40 -16.31 4.14 13.80
CA SER A 40 -16.64 5.04 12.69
C SER A 40 -15.45 5.27 11.75
N THR A 41 -14.23 5.30 12.30
CA THR A 41 -13.01 5.40 11.52
C THR A 41 -12.83 4.14 10.64
N PHE A 42 -12.97 2.95 11.22
CA PHE A 42 -12.83 1.71 10.47
C PHE A 42 -13.92 1.55 9.40
N GLU A 43 -15.17 1.83 9.72
CA GLU A 43 -16.29 1.84 8.77
C GLU A 43 -16.04 2.83 7.62
N SER A 44 -15.45 4.00 7.92
CA SER A 44 -15.03 4.95 6.89
C SER A 44 -13.92 4.39 5.99
N PHE A 45 -13.02 3.57 6.51
CA PHE A 45 -11.97 2.93 5.70
C PHE A 45 -12.50 1.84 4.78
N ILE A 46 -13.43 1.00 5.25
CA ILE A 46 -14.00 -0.11 4.46
C ILE A 46 -15.21 0.28 3.61
N GLY A 47 -15.70 1.51 3.75
CA GLY A 47 -16.93 2.01 3.13
C GLY A 47 -18.17 1.66 3.96
N ASN A 48 -18.93 2.69 4.34
CA ASN A 48 -20.10 2.54 5.23
C ASN A 48 -21.17 1.60 4.68
N GLU A 49 -21.32 1.53 3.35
CA GLU A 49 -22.29 0.63 2.69
C GLU A 49 -21.92 -0.85 2.84
N ILE A 50 -20.63 -1.15 3.08
CA ILE A 50 -20.18 -2.53 3.27
C ILE A 50 -20.44 -2.96 4.71
N GLY A 51 -20.02 -2.13 5.67
CA GLY A 51 -20.10 -2.44 7.08
C GLY A 51 -19.17 -3.56 7.53
N LEU A 52 -18.97 -3.69 8.85
CA LEU A 52 -18.02 -4.64 9.42
C LEU A 52 -18.40 -6.10 9.14
N GLU A 53 -19.66 -6.47 9.33
CA GLU A 53 -20.12 -7.87 9.17
C GLU A 53 -19.85 -8.38 7.74
N LYS A 54 -20.26 -7.59 6.74
CA LYS A 54 -20.05 -7.96 5.34
C LYS A 54 -18.57 -7.94 4.97
N PHE A 55 -17.79 -6.98 5.52
CA PHE A 55 -16.35 -6.96 5.31
C PHE A 55 -15.69 -8.23 5.83
N LEU A 56 -16.00 -8.68 7.04
CA LEU A 56 -15.46 -9.92 7.61
C LEU A 56 -15.97 -11.17 6.87
N ALA A 57 -17.23 -11.18 6.46
CA ALA A 57 -17.82 -12.31 5.74
C ALA A 57 -17.27 -12.48 4.33
N ASP A 58 -17.07 -11.39 3.59
CA ASP A 58 -16.83 -11.45 2.14
C ASP A 58 -15.40 -11.07 1.73
N TYR A 59 -14.69 -10.27 2.52
CA TYR A 59 -13.42 -9.67 2.12
C TYR A 59 -12.24 -10.07 3.00
N TRP A 60 -12.37 -10.02 4.33
CA TRP A 60 -11.27 -10.30 5.24
C TRP A 60 -10.65 -11.67 4.97
N GLU A 61 -9.35 -11.69 4.66
CA GLU A 61 -8.56 -12.88 4.28
C GLU A 61 -9.10 -13.67 3.07
N LYS A 62 -10.07 -13.15 2.33
CA LYS A 62 -10.72 -13.85 1.20
C LYS A 62 -10.45 -13.19 -0.15
N LYS A 63 -10.65 -11.88 -0.24
CA LYS A 63 -10.48 -11.13 -1.49
C LYS A 63 -10.19 -9.65 -1.24
N PRO A 64 -9.52 -8.96 -2.17
CA PRO A 64 -9.29 -7.53 -2.05
C PRO A 64 -10.60 -6.74 -2.02
N LEU A 65 -10.62 -5.69 -1.17
CA LEU A 65 -11.61 -4.63 -1.22
C LEU A 65 -10.95 -3.40 -1.83
N PHE A 66 -11.48 -2.92 -2.94
CA PHE A 66 -11.03 -1.71 -3.60
C PHE A 66 -12.11 -0.63 -3.53
N ILE A 67 -11.77 0.52 -2.98
CA ILE A 67 -12.64 1.69 -2.88
C ILE A 67 -11.89 2.88 -3.47
N GLN A 68 -12.42 3.46 -4.53
CA GLN A 68 -11.83 4.64 -5.15
C GLN A 68 -12.36 5.91 -4.48
N ARG A 69 -11.47 6.73 -3.92
CA ARG A 69 -11.78 7.97 -3.19
C ARG A 69 -10.95 9.17 -3.57
N ASN A 70 -10.27 9.11 -4.70
CA ASN A 70 -9.44 10.22 -5.19
C ASN A 70 -10.24 11.51 -5.43
N GLU A 71 -11.54 11.42 -5.67
CA GLU A 71 -12.46 12.56 -5.85
C GLU A 71 -13.21 12.96 -4.57
N ASN A 72 -13.03 12.23 -3.47
CA ASN A 72 -13.63 12.57 -2.19
C ASN A 72 -12.68 13.51 -1.42
N GLU A 73 -12.96 14.81 -1.46
CA GLU A 73 -12.11 15.84 -0.84
C GLU A 73 -11.87 15.57 0.65
N LYS A 74 -12.90 15.18 1.41
CA LYS A 74 -12.79 14.89 2.83
C LYS A 74 -11.86 13.71 3.13
N TRP A 75 -11.88 12.69 2.26
CA TRP A 75 -10.96 11.57 2.36
C TRP A 75 -9.53 11.99 2.04
N VAL A 76 -9.33 12.71 0.96
CA VAL A 76 -8.01 13.21 0.54
C VAL A 76 -7.41 14.12 1.61
N GLU A 77 -8.20 15.04 2.17
CA GLU A 77 -7.77 15.90 3.26
C GLU A 77 -7.37 15.08 4.50
N TYR A 78 -8.21 14.14 4.93
CA TYR A 78 -7.90 13.30 6.07
C TYR A 78 -6.62 12.50 5.88
N VAL A 79 -6.43 11.85 4.73
CA VAL A 79 -5.24 11.05 4.44
C VAL A 79 -3.97 11.91 4.44
N LYS A 80 -4.02 13.13 3.91
CA LYS A 80 -2.90 14.08 3.95
C LYS A 80 -2.50 14.45 5.37
N THR A 81 -3.43 14.45 6.33
CA THR A 81 -3.09 14.71 7.73
C THR A 81 -2.36 13.56 8.40
N LEU A 82 -2.52 12.33 7.89
CA LEU A 82 -1.91 11.14 8.51
C LEU A 82 -0.42 11.07 8.25
N PHE A 83 -0.01 11.24 7.00
CA PHE A 83 1.41 11.14 6.63
C PHE A 83 1.66 11.69 5.22
N SER A 84 2.90 12.20 5.00
CA SER A 84 3.36 12.70 3.70
C SER A 84 4.82 12.31 3.43
N LEU A 85 5.23 12.40 2.16
CA LEU A 85 6.63 12.19 1.77
C LEU A 85 7.55 13.22 2.43
N ASP A 86 7.10 14.46 2.60
CA ASP A 86 7.91 15.50 3.25
C ASP A 86 8.10 15.23 4.74
N GLN A 87 7.08 14.73 5.42
CA GLN A 87 7.25 14.24 6.81
C GLN A 87 8.27 13.11 6.88
N LEU A 88 8.24 12.15 5.95
CA LEU A 88 9.26 11.10 5.90
C LEU A 88 10.68 11.66 5.71
N LYS A 89 10.85 12.65 4.82
CA LYS A 89 12.15 13.32 4.62
C LYS A 89 12.66 13.96 5.91
N GLU A 90 11.79 14.63 6.65
CA GLU A 90 12.18 15.21 7.95
C GLU A 90 12.51 14.13 8.98
N ILE A 91 11.72 13.05 9.07
CA ILE A 91 12.00 11.92 9.95
C ILE A 91 13.40 11.32 9.65
N ILE A 92 13.76 11.15 8.37
CA ILE A 92 15.07 10.64 7.96
C ILE A 92 16.21 11.57 8.41
N LYS A 93 16.02 12.89 8.37
CA LYS A 93 17.03 13.86 8.76
C LYS A 93 17.34 13.84 10.25
N ILE A 94 16.30 13.67 11.08
CA ILE A 94 16.44 13.80 12.54
C ILE A 94 16.58 12.46 13.28
N ASN A 95 16.30 11.33 12.61
CA ASN A 95 16.39 10.01 13.22
C ASN A 95 17.44 9.14 12.53
N ASN A 96 18.05 8.26 13.30
CA ASN A 96 19.01 7.29 12.78
C ASN A 96 18.31 6.01 12.29
N LEU A 97 17.49 6.13 11.25
CA LEU A 97 16.78 4.98 10.65
C LEU A 97 17.75 3.98 10.03
N LYS A 98 17.37 2.71 10.03
CA LYS A 98 18.14 1.60 9.45
C LYS A 98 17.44 0.97 8.26
N TYR A 99 18.20 0.70 7.19
CA TYR A 99 17.70 -0.13 6.10
C TYR A 99 17.40 -1.54 6.60
N GLY A 100 16.31 -2.11 6.09
CA GLY A 100 15.85 -3.46 6.46
C GLY A 100 15.03 -3.52 7.74
N GLN A 101 15.24 -2.60 8.67
CA GLN A 101 14.52 -2.51 9.92
C GLN A 101 13.40 -1.46 9.87
N ASP A 102 13.75 -0.23 9.55
CA ASP A 102 12.82 0.90 9.57
C ASP A 102 12.33 1.25 8.16
N LEU A 103 13.20 1.12 7.16
CA LEU A 103 12.89 1.50 5.79
C LEU A 103 13.50 0.53 4.77
N ASN A 104 12.70 0.21 3.74
CA ASN A 104 13.15 -0.50 2.56
C ASN A 104 12.90 0.31 1.28
N LEU A 105 13.76 0.12 0.31
CA LEU A 105 13.64 0.64 -1.05
C LEU A 105 13.58 -0.55 -2.00
N CYS A 106 12.48 -0.69 -2.73
CA CYS A 106 12.31 -1.82 -3.64
C CYS A 106 11.48 -1.47 -4.87
N LYS A 107 11.66 -2.24 -5.93
CA LYS A 107 10.87 -2.18 -7.16
C LYS A 107 10.61 -3.59 -7.66
N LEU A 108 9.46 -3.82 -8.25
CA LEU A 108 9.17 -5.04 -8.97
C LEU A 108 9.67 -4.89 -10.42
N VAL A 109 10.56 -5.77 -10.85
CA VAL A 109 11.11 -5.80 -12.21
C VAL A 109 11.01 -7.23 -12.72
N ASN A 110 10.23 -7.46 -13.77
CA ASN A 110 9.99 -8.80 -14.35
C ASN A 110 9.57 -9.81 -13.26
N ASP A 111 8.57 -9.44 -12.46
CA ASP A 111 8.02 -10.22 -11.34
C ASP A 111 9.01 -10.58 -10.22
N LYS A 112 10.21 -9.96 -10.23
CA LYS A 112 11.21 -10.14 -9.18
C LYS A 112 11.41 -8.86 -8.40
N LYS A 113 11.42 -8.97 -7.06
CA LYS A 113 11.71 -7.84 -6.18
C LYS A 113 13.19 -7.47 -6.28
N LYS A 114 13.48 -6.29 -6.82
CA LYS A 114 14.80 -5.65 -6.78
C LYS A 114 14.90 -4.81 -5.50
N ASN A 115 15.93 -5.02 -4.71
CA ASN A 115 16.22 -4.27 -3.48
C ASN A 115 17.30 -3.22 -3.76
N PHE A 116 17.10 -2.00 -3.25
CA PHE A 116 18.02 -0.86 -3.35
C PHE A 116 18.61 -0.45 -2.00
N ASN A 117 18.35 -1.19 -0.93
CA ASN A 117 18.91 -0.89 0.38
C ASN A 117 20.43 -0.87 0.35
N LYS A 118 21.00 -0.01 1.17
CA LYS A 118 22.42 -0.03 1.54
C LYS A 118 22.60 -0.62 2.93
N ASN A 119 23.82 -0.95 3.29
CA ASN A 119 24.13 -1.34 4.64
C ASN A 119 24.09 -0.10 5.58
N GLY A 120 23.53 -0.30 6.78
CA GLY A 120 23.57 0.71 7.85
C GLY A 120 22.43 1.72 7.79
N SER A 121 22.76 2.98 8.07
CA SER A 121 21.78 4.05 8.25
C SER A 121 21.20 4.55 6.94
N VAL A 122 19.92 4.87 6.99
CA VAL A 122 19.19 5.49 5.88
C VAL A 122 19.74 6.89 5.62
N LYS A 123 20.02 7.20 4.35
CA LYS A 123 20.50 8.51 3.90
C LYS A 123 19.49 9.14 2.97
N LEU A 124 19.07 10.37 3.26
CA LEU A 124 18.04 11.06 2.49
C LEU A 124 18.37 11.15 1.00
N ASP A 125 19.60 11.50 0.64
CA ASP A 125 20.02 11.61 -0.77
C ASP A 125 19.88 10.28 -1.51
N HIS A 126 20.16 9.16 -0.84
CA HIS A 126 19.99 7.85 -1.44
C HIS A 126 18.52 7.49 -1.62
N VAL A 127 17.68 7.77 -0.62
CA VAL A 127 16.22 7.56 -0.71
C VAL A 127 15.64 8.38 -1.85
N THR A 128 15.95 9.68 -1.89
CA THR A 128 15.50 10.59 -2.95
C THR A 128 15.93 10.12 -4.34
N LYS A 129 17.20 9.75 -4.49
CA LYS A 129 17.71 9.22 -5.76
C LYS A 129 16.96 7.96 -6.20
N CYS A 130 16.77 6.99 -5.31
CA CYS A 130 16.08 5.75 -5.66
C CYS A 130 14.60 5.99 -5.98
N PHE A 131 13.94 6.89 -5.25
CA PHE A 131 12.55 7.25 -5.51
C PHE A 131 12.37 7.96 -6.85
N GLU A 132 13.12 9.03 -7.10
CA GLU A 132 12.94 9.89 -8.27
C GLU A 132 13.55 9.30 -9.56
N LYS A 133 14.74 8.66 -9.47
CA LYS A 133 15.47 8.19 -10.65
C LYS A 133 15.29 6.71 -10.95
N ASP A 134 15.23 5.88 -9.90
CA ASP A 134 15.12 4.44 -10.06
C ASP A 134 13.65 3.97 -9.97
N SER A 135 12.70 4.89 -9.70
CA SER A 135 11.27 4.61 -9.47
C SER A 135 11.06 3.52 -8.42
N ALA A 136 11.85 3.55 -7.35
CA ALA A 136 11.72 2.58 -6.26
C ALA A 136 10.64 3.00 -5.28
N THR A 137 9.80 2.06 -4.87
CA THR A 137 8.86 2.25 -3.77
C THR A 137 9.61 2.31 -2.44
N ILE A 138 9.23 3.28 -1.61
CA ILE A 138 9.65 3.38 -0.22
C ILE A 138 8.66 2.59 0.63
N GLN A 139 9.15 1.62 1.38
CA GLN A 139 8.39 0.91 2.41
C GLN A 139 8.90 1.38 3.77
N PHE A 140 8.07 2.09 4.54
CA PHE A 140 8.40 2.61 5.86
C PHE A 140 7.65 1.82 6.93
N HIS A 141 8.41 1.17 7.81
CA HIS A 141 7.89 0.27 8.83
C HIS A 141 7.53 1.02 10.11
N GLN A 142 6.40 0.65 10.71
CA GLN A 142 5.93 1.18 11.98
C GLN A 142 5.99 2.72 12.06
N PRO A 143 5.44 3.44 11.08
CA PRO A 143 5.52 4.90 11.00
C PRO A 143 4.87 5.61 12.20
N GLN A 144 3.95 4.94 12.91
CA GLN A 144 3.35 5.44 14.15
C GLN A 144 4.39 5.74 15.25
N ARG A 145 5.60 5.20 15.16
CA ARG A 145 6.70 5.53 16.08
C ARG A 145 7.21 6.98 15.90
N PHE A 146 6.84 7.62 14.81
CA PHE A 146 7.35 8.92 14.39
C PHE A 146 6.24 9.92 14.05
N SER A 147 4.97 9.53 14.16
CA SER A 147 3.82 10.38 13.83
C SER A 147 2.70 10.18 14.83
N ASP A 148 2.36 11.23 15.58
CA ASP A 148 1.26 11.23 16.55
C ASP A 148 -0.09 10.98 15.89
N GLN A 149 -0.30 11.46 14.66
CA GLN A 149 -1.54 11.24 13.91
C GLN A 149 -1.72 9.76 13.59
N LEU A 150 -0.65 9.09 13.16
CA LEU A 150 -0.70 7.65 12.90
C LEU A 150 -0.82 6.85 14.20
N TRP A 151 -0.15 7.28 15.27
CA TRP A 151 -0.31 6.67 16.59
C TRP A 151 -1.77 6.71 17.04
N ARG A 152 -2.42 7.87 16.98
CA ARG A 152 -3.85 8.03 17.33
C ARG A 152 -4.79 7.21 16.45
N LEU A 153 -4.46 7.06 15.16
CA LEU A 153 -5.23 6.18 14.27
C LEU A 153 -5.11 4.71 14.69
N ILE A 154 -3.88 4.25 14.96
CA ILE A 154 -3.61 2.88 15.40
C ILE A 154 -4.30 2.62 16.76
N GLU A 155 -4.17 3.52 17.73
CA GLU A 155 -4.86 3.44 19.02
C GLU A 155 -6.37 3.24 18.86
N LYS A 156 -7.03 4.00 17.98
CA LYS A 156 -8.46 3.84 17.70
C LYS A 156 -8.79 2.42 17.21
N PHE A 157 -7.96 1.86 16.36
CA PHE A 157 -8.17 0.50 15.86
C PHE A 157 -7.85 -0.55 16.91
N GLU A 158 -6.80 -0.39 17.70
CA GLU A 158 -6.47 -1.28 18.82
C GLU A 158 -7.59 -1.31 19.85
N CYS A 159 -8.12 -0.16 20.24
CA CYS A 159 -9.29 -0.07 21.13
C CYS A 159 -10.54 -0.71 20.52
N TYR A 160 -10.77 -0.52 19.22
CA TYR A 160 -11.95 -1.05 18.56
C TYR A 160 -11.91 -2.58 18.39
N PHE A 161 -10.75 -3.12 17.99
CA PHE A 161 -10.57 -4.55 17.78
C PHE A 161 -10.12 -5.30 19.05
N ASN A 162 -9.81 -4.58 20.13
CA ASN A 162 -9.22 -5.12 21.34
C ASN A 162 -7.99 -5.99 21.04
N ASN A 163 -7.14 -5.53 20.13
CA ASN A 163 -5.96 -6.24 19.67
C ASN A 163 -4.89 -5.26 19.16
N LEU A 164 -3.63 -5.70 19.14
CA LEU A 164 -2.53 -4.90 18.60
C LEU A 164 -2.67 -4.74 17.08
N VAL A 165 -2.42 -3.52 16.61
CA VAL A 165 -2.47 -3.16 15.18
C VAL A 165 -1.12 -2.63 14.73
N GLY A 166 -0.53 -3.26 13.72
CA GLY A 166 0.69 -2.78 13.07
C GLY A 166 0.38 -1.87 11.88
N SER A 167 1.33 -1.02 11.50
CA SER A 167 1.22 -0.21 10.29
C SER A 167 2.50 -0.19 9.47
N ASN A 168 2.34 -0.05 8.17
CA ASN A 168 3.40 0.23 7.22
C ASN A 168 2.90 1.29 6.22
N ILE A 169 3.80 2.14 5.76
CA ILE A 169 3.52 3.08 4.68
C ILE A 169 4.30 2.67 3.45
N TYR A 170 3.63 2.69 2.31
CA TYR A 170 4.22 2.48 1.00
C TYR A 170 4.03 3.74 0.17
N ILE A 171 5.14 4.38 -0.23
CA ILE A 171 5.14 5.53 -1.12
C ILE A 171 5.72 5.04 -2.44
N THR A 172 4.87 5.00 -3.46
CA THR A 172 5.22 4.45 -4.77
C THR A 172 5.20 5.57 -5.80
N PRO A 173 6.28 5.76 -6.59
CA PRO A 173 6.27 6.70 -7.69
C PRO A 173 5.24 6.33 -8.75
N ASP A 174 4.78 7.33 -9.50
CA ASP A 174 3.89 7.12 -10.64
C ASP A 174 4.49 6.11 -11.62
N ASP A 175 3.64 5.33 -12.26
CA ASP A 175 4.01 4.27 -13.22
C ASP A 175 5.00 3.22 -12.69
N SER A 176 5.03 3.01 -11.37
CA SER A 176 5.90 2.03 -10.70
C SER A 176 5.11 1.03 -9.88
N GLN A 177 5.73 -0.14 -9.67
CA GLN A 177 5.23 -1.16 -8.75
C GLN A 177 6.36 -1.64 -7.83
N GLY A 178 6.17 -1.50 -6.52
CA GLY A 178 7.18 -1.88 -5.53
C GLY A 178 7.10 -3.33 -5.07
N LEU A 179 5.89 -3.86 -4.96
CA LEU A 179 5.64 -5.17 -4.38
C LEU A 179 4.54 -5.90 -5.16
N PRO A 180 4.57 -7.24 -5.21
CA PRO A 180 3.43 -8.01 -5.68
C PRO A 180 2.23 -7.75 -4.75
N VAL A 181 1.02 -7.84 -5.29
CA VAL A 181 -0.21 -7.66 -4.52
C VAL A 181 -0.25 -8.66 -3.37
N LEU A 182 -0.24 -8.17 -2.13
CA LEU A 182 -0.37 -8.99 -0.93
C LEU A 182 -1.85 -9.01 -0.50
N ILE A 183 -2.48 -10.18 -0.52
CA ILE A 183 -3.91 -10.34 -0.23
C ILE A 183 -4.24 -10.24 1.28
N LYS A 184 -3.24 -10.30 2.17
CA LYS A 184 -3.44 -10.46 3.62
C LYS A 184 -3.20 -9.20 4.47
N THR A 185 -3.14 -8.01 3.90
CA THR A 185 -2.76 -6.82 4.66
C THR A 185 -3.65 -5.64 4.30
N PHE A 186 -4.06 -4.91 5.33
CA PHE A 186 -4.70 -3.62 5.17
C PHE A 186 -3.65 -2.61 4.72
N PHE A 187 -3.82 -2.02 3.54
CA PHE A 187 -2.92 -1.00 3.03
C PHE A 187 -3.61 0.35 3.00
N LEU A 188 -2.99 1.35 3.62
CA LEU A 188 -3.24 2.74 3.33
C LEU A 188 -2.26 3.14 2.21
N TYR A 189 -2.76 3.32 0.99
CA TYR A 189 -2.01 3.90 -0.11
C TYR A 189 -2.09 5.41 -0.02
N ILE A 190 -0.95 6.06 0.08
CA ILE A 190 -0.79 7.51 -0.01
C ILE A 190 -0.04 7.76 -1.32
N ASN A 191 -0.74 8.33 -2.30
CA ASN A 191 -0.15 8.86 -3.55
C ASN A 191 0.33 10.28 -3.33
#